data_a84d76e2085d5573c7b89891afe1ecb7
#
_entry.id   a84d76e2085d5573c7b89891afe1ecb7
#
_cell.length_a   1.000
_cell.length_b   1.000
_cell.length_c   1.000
_cell.angle_alpha   90.00
_cell.angle_beta   90.00
_cell.angle_gamma   90.00
#
_symmetry.space_group_name_H-M   'P 1'
#
loop_
_entity.id
_entity.type
_entity.pdbx_description
1 polymer ?
#
loop_
_entity_poly.entity_id
_entity_poly.type
_entity_poly.pdbx_seq_one_letter_code
_entity_poly.pdbx_strand_id
1 'polypeptide(L)'
;MPRVNLLNYNFNALVMLVCSYLVLFSEVEISTNVFFVILFSFAVIQKSFNYKYKKLFSSILAIATIYILFVLNDQTLSKEYFINLILGLIFLKYSEIEKKENHYFFGFSCVFLAVSSLIYGQDLISSFLSFIIILLSIIHLYSLNQTK
;
A
#
# COMPACT_ATOMS: atom_id res chain seq x y z
N MET A 1 26.79 10.67 7.15
CA MET A 1 25.48 10.00 7.37
C MET A 1 25.49 8.66 6.64
N PRO A 2 25.28 7.55 7.28
CA PRO A 2 25.40 6.25 6.63
C PRO A 2 24.24 6.02 5.66
N ARG A 3 24.57 5.90 4.37
CA ARG A 3 23.61 5.57 3.27
C ARG A 3 22.94 4.19 3.42
N VAL A 4 23.45 3.37 4.32
CA VAL A 4 22.97 1.99 4.55
C VAL A 4 21.52 1.93 5.03
N ASN A 5 21.04 2.94 5.76
CA ASN A 5 19.70 2.90 6.36
C ASN A 5 18.54 3.15 5.36
N LEU A 6 18.74 4.00 4.34
CA LEU A 6 17.67 4.31 3.36
C LEU A 6 17.32 3.12 2.46
N LEU A 7 18.28 2.30 2.09
CA LEU A 7 18.03 1.08 1.31
C LEU A 7 17.20 0.06 2.10
N ASN A 8 17.49 -0.12 3.39
CA ASN A 8 16.72 -1.02 4.25
C ASN A 8 15.28 -0.54 4.45
N TYR A 9 15.04 0.77 4.59
CA TYR A 9 13.68 1.31 4.73
C TYR A 9 12.85 1.13 3.46
N ASN A 10 13.44 1.34 2.30
CA ASN A 10 12.75 1.14 1.03
C ASN A 10 12.44 -0.33 0.78
N PHE A 11 13.33 -1.23 1.16
CA PHE A 11 13.12 -2.66 1.06
C PHE A 11 11.99 -3.13 1.99
N ASN A 12 12.00 -2.71 3.25
CA ASN A 12 10.92 -3.01 4.20
C ASN A 12 9.56 -2.49 3.71
N ALA A 13 9.52 -1.27 3.17
CA ALA A 13 8.30 -0.71 2.59
C ALA A 13 7.80 -1.54 1.38
N LEU A 14 8.70 -2.04 0.54
CA LEU A 14 8.34 -2.91 -0.58
C LEU A 14 7.77 -4.25 -0.08
N VAL A 15 8.40 -4.87 0.91
CA VAL A 15 7.90 -6.12 1.52
C VAL A 15 6.51 -5.92 2.12
N MET A 16 6.30 -4.82 2.86
CA MET A 16 4.99 -4.47 3.41
C MET A 16 3.94 -4.28 2.32
N LEU A 17 4.30 -3.64 1.20
CA LEU A 17 3.43 -3.44 0.06
C LEU A 17 3.00 -4.78 -0.57
N VAL A 18 3.95 -5.68 -0.79
CA VAL A 18 3.69 -7.03 -1.35
C VAL A 18 2.80 -7.84 -0.40
N CYS A 19 3.10 -7.84 0.90
CA CYS A 19 2.28 -8.52 1.90
C CYS A 19 0.85 -7.94 1.93
N SER A 20 0.70 -6.62 1.85
CA SER A 20 -0.61 -5.95 1.83
C SER A 20 -1.45 -6.36 0.62
N TYR A 21 -0.82 -6.57 -0.53
CA TYR A 21 -1.51 -7.09 -1.71
C TYR A 21 -1.91 -8.56 -1.54
N LEU A 22 -1.00 -9.40 -1.02
CA LEU A 22 -1.25 -10.83 -0.85
C LEU A 22 -2.39 -11.13 0.13
N VAL A 23 -2.61 -10.29 1.14
CA VAL A 23 -3.72 -10.42 2.09
C VAL A 23 -5.08 -10.39 1.38
N LEU A 24 -5.21 -9.57 0.35
CA LEU A 24 -6.49 -9.37 -0.35
C LEU A 24 -6.57 -10.18 -1.66
N PHE A 25 -5.48 -10.79 -2.09
CA PHE A 25 -5.39 -11.43 -3.42
C PHE A 25 -6.47 -12.49 -3.65
N SER A 26 -6.81 -13.28 -2.63
CA SER A 26 -7.79 -14.35 -2.73
C SER A 26 -9.25 -13.86 -2.64
N GLU A 27 -9.46 -12.67 -2.09
CA GLU A 27 -10.81 -12.11 -1.84
C GLU A 27 -11.27 -11.17 -2.95
N VAL A 28 -10.34 -10.72 -3.81
CA VAL A 28 -10.58 -9.72 -4.83
C VAL A 28 -10.87 -10.38 -6.18
N GLU A 29 -11.84 -9.84 -6.91
CA GLU A 29 -12.17 -10.30 -8.26
C GLU A 29 -11.00 -10.19 -9.23
N ILE A 30 -10.98 -11.06 -10.26
CA ILE A 30 -9.90 -11.12 -11.25
C ILE A 30 -9.68 -9.77 -11.94
N SER A 31 -10.73 -9.05 -12.29
CA SER A 31 -10.69 -7.73 -12.92
C SER A 31 -9.94 -6.70 -12.06
N THR A 32 -10.27 -6.66 -10.78
CA THR A 32 -9.64 -5.78 -9.79
C THR A 32 -8.20 -6.22 -9.49
N ASN A 33 -7.91 -7.52 -9.47
CA ASN A 33 -6.55 -8.02 -9.33
C ASN A 33 -5.65 -7.58 -10.49
N VAL A 34 -6.12 -7.66 -11.73
CA VAL A 34 -5.38 -7.16 -12.91
C VAL A 34 -5.09 -5.67 -12.77
N PHE A 35 -6.07 -4.88 -12.33
CA PHE A 35 -5.87 -3.45 -12.07
C PHE A 35 -4.80 -3.21 -11.01
N PHE A 36 -4.79 -3.97 -9.90
CA PHE A 36 -3.78 -3.84 -8.86
C PHE A 36 -2.37 -4.22 -9.31
N VAL A 37 -2.22 -5.24 -10.15
CA VAL A 37 -0.91 -5.59 -10.73
C VAL A 37 -0.37 -4.44 -11.60
N ILE A 38 -1.22 -3.81 -12.40
CA ILE A 38 -0.84 -2.64 -13.20
C ILE A 38 -0.46 -1.47 -12.29
N LEU A 39 -1.28 -1.17 -11.27
CA LEU A 39 -1.04 -0.08 -10.33
C LEU A 39 0.24 -0.30 -9.50
N PHE A 40 0.49 -1.53 -9.06
CA PHE A 40 1.72 -1.91 -8.36
C PHE A 40 2.95 -1.70 -9.24
N SER A 41 2.93 -2.23 -10.47
CA SER A 41 4.04 -2.08 -11.42
C SER A 41 4.32 -0.61 -11.68
N PHE A 42 3.26 0.18 -11.86
CA PHE A 42 3.35 1.62 -12.05
C PHE A 42 3.95 2.32 -10.82
N ALA A 43 3.52 1.99 -9.60
CA ALA A 43 4.04 2.59 -8.37
C ALA A 43 5.53 2.32 -8.17
N VAL A 44 6.00 1.10 -8.49
CA VAL A 44 7.42 0.73 -8.43
C VAL A 44 8.24 1.49 -9.47
N ILE A 45 7.75 1.59 -10.70
CA ILE A 45 8.40 2.34 -11.79
C ILE A 45 8.46 3.83 -11.42
N GLN A 46 7.34 4.41 -10.98
CA GLN A 46 7.26 5.82 -10.61
C GLN A 46 8.21 6.19 -9.46
N LYS A 47 8.44 5.26 -8.52
CA LYS A 47 9.40 5.49 -7.44
C LYS A 47 10.83 5.67 -7.95
N SER A 48 11.18 4.99 -9.04
CA SER A 48 12.52 5.06 -9.66
C SER A 48 12.77 6.36 -10.43
N PHE A 49 11.70 7.06 -10.83
CA PHE A 49 11.80 8.30 -11.58
C PHE A 49 11.60 9.53 -10.69
N ASN A 50 12.56 10.47 -10.75
CA ASN A 50 12.43 11.76 -10.05
C ASN A 50 12.10 12.85 -11.06
N TYR A 51 10.82 13.27 -11.12
CA TYR A 51 10.36 14.33 -12.01
C TYR A 51 9.55 15.40 -11.27
N LYS A 52 9.61 16.62 -11.79
CA LYS A 52 9.06 17.83 -11.14
C LYS A 52 7.57 17.74 -10.80
N TYR A 53 6.78 17.01 -11.60
CA TYR A 53 5.32 16.93 -11.48
C TYR A 53 4.84 15.63 -10.83
N LYS A 54 5.70 14.88 -10.15
CA LYS A 54 5.40 13.59 -9.53
C LYS A 54 4.17 13.63 -8.62
N LYS A 55 4.06 14.65 -7.77
CA LYS A 55 2.91 14.80 -6.85
C LYS A 55 1.60 15.06 -7.57
N LEU A 56 1.62 15.94 -8.58
CA LEU A 56 0.42 16.25 -9.37
C LEU A 56 -0.06 15.00 -10.11
N PHE A 57 0.85 14.24 -10.69
CA PHE A 57 0.54 13.01 -11.39
C PHE A 57 -0.01 11.93 -10.45
N SER A 58 0.59 11.77 -9.26
CA SER A 58 0.09 10.87 -8.23
C SER A 58 -1.33 11.26 -7.76
N SER A 59 -1.62 12.55 -7.63
CA SER A 59 -2.98 13.03 -7.27
C SER A 59 -4.00 12.72 -8.35
N ILE A 60 -3.67 12.92 -9.62
CA ILE A 60 -4.55 12.57 -10.75
C ILE A 60 -4.79 11.04 -10.76
N LEU A 61 -3.73 10.27 -10.56
CA LEU A 61 -3.83 8.82 -10.53
C LEU A 61 -4.66 8.32 -9.33
N ALA A 62 -4.60 9.01 -8.17
CA ALA A 62 -5.46 8.69 -7.02
C ALA A 62 -6.94 8.90 -7.36
N ILE A 63 -7.30 9.99 -8.03
CA ILE A 63 -8.69 10.23 -8.47
C ILE A 63 -9.12 9.16 -9.48
N ALA A 64 -8.25 8.83 -10.44
CA ALA A 64 -8.52 7.78 -11.41
C ALA A 64 -8.71 6.42 -10.72
N THR A 65 -7.90 6.09 -9.71
CA THR A 65 -8.01 4.85 -8.93
C THR A 65 -9.36 4.77 -8.21
N ILE A 66 -9.81 5.85 -7.57
CA ILE A 66 -11.12 5.93 -6.90
C ILE A 66 -12.24 5.61 -7.91
N TYR A 67 -12.20 6.25 -9.09
CA TYR A 67 -13.22 6.07 -10.12
C TYR A 67 -13.20 4.66 -10.72
N ILE A 68 -12.02 4.13 -11.06
CA ILE A 68 -11.88 2.78 -11.64
C ILE A 68 -12.37 1.72 -10.65
N LEU A 69 -11.95 1.80 -9.38
CA LEU A 69 -12.43 0.86 -8.36
C LEU A 69 -13.93 0.96 -8.12
N PHE A 70 -14.51 2.15 -8.21
CA PHE A 70 -15.95 2.33 -8.10
C PHE A 70 -16.69 1.63 -9.25
N VAL A 71 -16.18 1.72 -10.46
CA VAL A 71 -16.75 1.03 -11.64
C VAL A 71 -16.57 -0.48 -11.52
N LEU A 72 -15.40 -0.96 -11.09
CA LEU A 72 -15.10 -2.38 -10.93
C LEU A 72 -15.90 -3.05 -9.81
N ASN A 73 -16.41 -2.29 -8.83
CA ASN A 73 -17.29 -2.78 -7.76
C ASN A 73 -18.77 -2.48 -8.05
N ASP A 74 -19.18 -2.57 -9.31
CA ASP A 74 -20.57 -2.41 -9.76
C ASP A 74 -21.25 -1.11 -9.28
N GLN A 75 -20.44 -0.04 -9.14
CA GLN A 75 -20.86 1.28 -8.67
C GLN A 75 -21.49 1.27 -7.26
N THR A 76 -21.14 0.29 -6.45
CA THR A 76 -21.60 0.15 -5.07
C THR A 76 -20.51 0.59 -4.08
N LEU A 77 -20.93 1.28 -3.01
CA LEU A 77 -20.06 1.63 -1.89
C LEU A 77 -20.07 0.48 -0.87
N SER A 78 -19.59 -0.70 -1.30
CA SER A 78 -19.48 -1.87 -0.45
C SER A 78 -18.24 -1.82 0.46
N LYS A 79 -18.19 -2.73 1.45
CA LYS A 79 -16.97 -2.90 2.27
C LYS A 79 -15.75 -3.29 1.44
N GLU A 80 -15.96 -4.13 0.41
CA GLU A 80 -14.92 -4.56 -0.51
C GLU A 80 -14.35 -3.36 -1.28
N TYR A 81 -15.21 -2.44 -1.73
CA TYR A 81 -14.78 -1.19 -2.37
C TYR A 81 -13.82 -0.39 -1.47
N PHE A 82 -14.18 -0.20 -0.19
CA PHE A 82 -13.33 0.59 0.71
C PHE A 82 -11.99 -0.08 1.01
N ILE A 83 -11.96 -1.40 1.18
CA ILE A 83 -10.71 -2.14 1.40
C ILE A 83 -9.82 -2.06 0.15
N ASN A 84 -10.39 -2.27 -1.04
CA ASN A 84 -9.69 -2.15 -2.31
C ASN A 84 -9.17 -0.72 -2.55
N LEU A 85 -9.96 0.28 -2.16
CA LEU A 85 -9.55 1.67 -2.24
C LEU A 85 -8.33 1.97 -1.35
N ILE A 86 -8.34 1.48 -0.11
CA ILE A 86 -7.20 1.65 0.82
C ILE A 86 -5.94 1.01 0.21
N LEU A 87 -6.04 -0.21 -0.33
CA LEU A 87 -4.92 -0.89 -0.98
C LEU A 87 -4.40 -0.08 -2.18
N GLY A 88 -5.28 0.40 -3.04
CA GLY A 88 -4.92 1.23 -4.19
C GLY A 88 -4.19 2.52 -3.78
N LEU A 89 -4.67 3.18 -2.73
CA LEU A 89 -4.01 4.38 -2.18
C LEU A 89 -2.66 4.07 -1.53
N ILE A 90 -2.49 2.90 -0.91
CA ILE A 90 -1.20 2.44 -0.36
C ILE A 90 -0.19 2.26 -1.50
N PHE A 91 -0.57 1.68 -2.65
CA PHE A 91 0.31 1.56 -3.81
C PHE A 91 0.79 2.93 -4.32
N LEU A 92 -0.13 3.88 -4.45
CA LEU A 92 0.22 5.23 -4.87
C LEU A 92 1.11 5.92 -3.83
N LYS A 93 0.80 5.74 -2.54
CA LYS A 93 1.60 6.34 -1.47
C LYS A 93 3.01 5.76 -1.42
N TYR A 94 3.20 4.49 -1.77
CA TYR A 94 4.52 3.90 -1.90
C TYR A 94 5.42 4.65 -2.90
N SER A 95 4.85 5.10 -4.03
CA SER A 95 5.61 5.86 -5.03
C SER A 95 6.11 7.22 -4.53
N GLU A 96 5.42 7.81 -3.53
CA GLU A 96 5.73 9.12 -2.95
C GLU A 96 6.67 9.05 -1.73
N ILE A 97 7.09 7.85 -1.30
CA ILE A 97 7.95 7.70 -0.12
C ILE A 97 9.36 8.25 -0.41
N GLU A 98 9.60 9.49 -0.03
CA GLU A 98 10.89 10.16 -0.12
C GLU A 98 11.32 10.74 1.23
N LYS A 99 10.35 11.20 2.04
CA LYS A 99 10.58 11.84 3.33
C LYS A 99 10.14 10.93 4.47
N LYS A 100 10.73 11.14 5.65
CA LYS A 100 10.41 10.40 6.88
C LYS A 100 8.91 10.42 7.21
N GLU A 101 8.25 11.56 7.02
CA GLU A 101 6.80 11.72 7.24
C GLU A 101 5.96 10.79 6.36
N ASN A 102 6.37 10.60 5.11
CA ASN A 102 5.68 9.71 4.18
C ASN A 102 5.82 8.24 4.59
N HIS A 103 6.96 7.84 5.18
CA HIS A 103 7.13 6.49 5.74
C HIS A 103 6.20 6.24 6.93
N TYR A 104 5.98 7.24 7.80
CA TYR A 104 5.01 7.11 8.90
C TYR A 104 3.60 6.91 8.36
N PHE A 105 3.18 7.75 7.43
CA PHE A 105 1.85 7.64 6.83
C PHE A 105 1.66 6.28 6.13
N PHE A 106 2.64 5.83 5.37
CA PHE A 106 2.62 4.54 4.70
C PHE A 106 2.50 3.37 5.71
N GLY A 107 3.33 3.37 6.76
CA GLY A 107 3.28 2.35 7.81
C GLY A 107 1.93 2.28 8.51
N PHE A 108 1.35 3.42 8.89
CA PHE A 108 0.00 3.47 9.49
C PHE A 108 -1.09 2.99 8.52
N SER A 109 -0.99 3.33 7.24
CA SER A 109 -1.96 2.86 6.23
C SER A 109 -1.91 1.34 6.06
N CYS A 110 -0.72 0.73 6.11
CA CYS A 110 -0.57 -0.73 6.07
C CYS A 110 -1.16 -1.40 7.33
N VAL A 111 -0.95 -0.82 8.52
CA VAL A 111 -1.60 -1.33 9.76
C VAL A 111 -3.11 -1.24 9.65
N PHE A 112 -3.63 -0.11 9.15
CA PHE A 112 -5.07 0.08 9.01
C PHE A 112 -5.67 -0.93 8.03
N LEU A 113 -5.02 -1.20 6.91
CA LEU A 113 -5.43 -2.24 5.97
C LEU A 113 -5.43 -3.63 6.63
N ALA A 114 -4.36 -3.98 7.33
CA ALA A 114 -4.23 -5.27 8.00
C ALA A 114 -5.31 -5.48 9.07
N VAL A 115 -5.60 -4.45 9.88
CA VAL A 115 -6.69 -4.50 10.88
C VAL A 115 -8.06 -4.61 10.20
N SER A 116 -8.29 -3.86 9.13
CA SER A 116 -9.53 -3.96 8.36
C SER A 116 -9.72 -5.36 7.76
N SER A 117 -8.66 -5.95 7.21
CA SER A 117 -8.68 -7.30 6.69
C SER A 117 -8.98 -8.35 7.78
N LEU A 118 -8.42 -8.20 8.99
CA LEU A 118 -8.75 -9.09 10.12
C LEU A 118 -10.21 -9.02 10.55
N ILE A 119 -10.84 -7.86 10.42
CA ILE A 119 -12.26 -7.69 10.78
C ILE A 119 -13.18 -8.31 9.72
N TYR A 120 -12.80 -8.24 8.45
CA TYR A 120 -13.65 -8.62 7.33
C TYR A 120 -13.30 -9.99 6.74
N GLY A 121 -12.02 -10.37 6.74
CA GLY A 121 -11.53 -11.66 6.26
C GLY A 121 -11.50 -12.67 7.40
N GLN A 122 -12.12 -13.83 7.22
CA GLN A 122 -12.10 -14.93 8.20
C GLN A 122 -11.16 -16.06 7.77
N ASP A 123 -10.35 -15.83 6.74
CA ASP A 123 -9.40 -16.82 6.26
C ASP A 123 -8.12 -16.83 7.09
N LEU A 124 -7.64 -18.03 7.42
CA LEU A 124 -6.46 -18.23 8.26
C LEU A 124 -5.20 -17.63 7.62
N ILE A 125 -5.07 -17.73 6.31
CA ILE A 125 -3.91 -17.21 5.57
C ILE A 125 -3.88 -15.69 5.60
N SER A 126 -5.01 -15.05 5.30
CA SER A 126 -5.16 -13.59 5.36
C SER A 126 -4.92 -13.06 6.77
N SER A 127 -5.40 -13.76 7.80
CA SER A 127 -5.17 -13.40 9.20
C SER A 127 -3.69 -13.48 9.57
N PHE A 128 -2.97 -14.52 9.15
CA PHE A 128 -1.55 -14.68 9.39
C PHE A 128 -0.72 -13.60 8.68
N LEU A 129 -1.03 -13.32 7.41
CA LEU A 129 -0.38 -12.26 6.64
C LEU A 129 -0.63 -10.87 7.26
N SER A 130 -1.86 -10.60 7.72
CA SER A 130 -2.20 -9.34 8.39
C SER A 130 -1.38 -9.15 9.67
N PHE A 131 -1.18 -10.21 10.45
CA PHE A 131 -0.31 -10.17 11.62
C PHE A 131 1.15 -9.85 11.26
N ILE A 132 1.67 -10.45 10.18
CA ILE A 132 3.02 -10.15 9.66
C ILE A 132 3.12 -8.67 9.26
N ILE A 133 2.13 -8.12 8.57
CA ILE A 133 2.12 -6.69 8.17
C ILE A 133 2.17 -5.79 9.40
N ILE A 134 1.39 -6.08 10.43
CA ILE A 134 1.39 -5.30 11.68
C ILE A 134 2.78 -5.33 12.32
N LEU A 135 3.41 -6.49 12.44
CA LEU A 135 4.76 -6.62 12.99
C LEU A 135 5.80 -5.85 12.16
N LEU A 136 5.78 -6.00 10.84
CA LEU A 136 6.70 -5.29 9.94
C LEU A 136 6.49 -3.78 10.01
N SER A 137 5.25 -3.32 10.13
CA SER A 137 4.92 -1.90 10.28
C SER A 137 5.46 -1.33 11.58
N ILE A 138 5.33 -2.06 12.70
CA ILE A 138 5.87 -1.65 14.00
C ILE A 138 7.40 -1.55 13.92
N ILE A 139 8.07 -2.57 13.35
CA ILE A 139 9.52 -2.57 13.19
C ILE A 139 9.96 -1.40 12.30
N HIS A 140 9.24 -1.17 11.20
CA HIS A 140 9.53 -0.07 10.28
C HIS A 140 9.40 1.31 10.97
N LEU A 141 8.30 1.54 11.69
CA LEU A 141 8.05 2.78 12.43
C LEU A 141 9.05 2.98 13.58
N TYR A 142 9.41 1.90 14.29
CA TYR A 142 10.41 1.94 15.35
C TYR A 142 11.79 2.33 14.79
N SER A 143 12.20 1.70 13.69
CA SER A 143 13.48 1.98 13.05
C SER A 143 13.61 3.43 12.56
N LEU A 144 12.51 4.04 12.09
CA LEU A 144 12.45 5.45 11.72
C LEU A 144 12.70 6.40 12.90
N ASN A 145 12.33 6.00 14.12
CA ASN A 145 12.54 6.81 15.31
C ASN A 145 13.99 6.81 15.81
N GLN A 146 14.75 5.74 15.53
CA GLN A 146 16.14 5.64 15.94
C GLN A 146 17.11 6.47 15.10
N THR A 147 16.70 6.90 13.91
CA THR A 147 17.49 7.78 13.05
C THR A 147 17.27 9.25 13.41
N LYS A 148 17.77 9.68 14.56
CA LYS A 148 17.93 11.09 14.94
C LYS A 148 19.24 11.66 14.39
#